data_ff3bda4b71daf38f8e6aba2e225c6928
#
_entry.id   ff3bda4b71daf38f8e6aba2e225c6928
#
_cell.length_a   1.000
_cell.length_b   1.000
_cell.length_c   1.000
_cell.angle_alpha   90.00
_cell.angle_beta   90.00
_cell.angle_gamma   90.00
#
_symmetry.space_group_name_H-M   'P 1'
#
loop_
_entity.id
_entity.type
_entity.pdbx_description
1 polymer ?
#
loop_
_entity_poly.entity_id
_entity_poly.type
_entity_poly.pdbx_seq_one_letter_code
_entity_poly.pdbx_strand_id
1 'polypeptide(L)'
;MERYFHKEIARVQSVWYTQQSERGIKYPKSSKHIQRLYRKKQNAVKDYLHKVTRWLAEYCRKEDIRCVVVGDIRNIRKEKDMGHKTNQKLHSLPYNKLYIMLEYKLKLYGIPLIKQEESYTSQCSPLSPEVSKRYAEASNRKERGMYVTDGVRYNADAVGAFNILRKYLSVSGKQKELSVTELKKTDIIKVAA
;
A
#
# COMPACT_ATOMS: atom_id res chain seq x y z
N MET A 1 13.59 6.24 2.13
CA MET A 1 14.14 6.00 0.77
C MET A 1 13.49 6.88 -0.28
N GLU A 2 12.20 6.77 -0.60
CA GLU A 2 11.53 7.58 -1.65
C GLU A 2 11.67 9.09 -1.44
N ARG A 3 11.43 9.58 -0.22
CA ARG A 3 11.56 11.01 0.11
C ARG A 3 12.96 11.57 -0.20
N TYR A 4 14.01 10.78 0.02
CA TYR A 4 15.38 11.15 -0.34
C TYR A 4 15.52 11.32 -1.85
N PHE A 5 15.12 10.29 -2.63
CA PHE A 5 15.23 10.36 -4.08
C PHE A 5 14.39 11.47 -4.70
N HIS A 6 13.19 11.73 -4.17
CA HIS A 6 12.35 12.83 -4.65
C HIS A 6 13.03 14.19 -4.46
N LYS A 7 13.61 14.44 -3.27
CA LYS A 7 14.32 15.68 -2.98
C LYS A 7 15.56 15.83 -3.86
N GLU A 8 16.37 14.80 -3.97
CA GLU A 8 17.62 14.85 -4.73
C GLU A 8 17.37 15.00 -6.22
N ILE A 9 16.42 14.26 -6.78
CA ILE A 9 16.03 14.41 -8.18
C ILE A 9 15.51 15.82 -8.45
N ALA A 10 14.63 16.35 -7.61
CA ALA A 10 14.09 17.69 -7.78
C ALA A 10 15.20 18.76 -7.74
N ARG A 11 16.14 18.65 -6.80
CA ARG A 11 17.31 19.54 -6.68
C ARG A 11 18.15 19.53 -7.96
N VAL A 12 18.53 18.34 -8.43
CA VAL A 12 19.38 18.20 -9.62
C VAL A 12 18.65 18.64 -10.88
N GLN A 13 17.34 18.36 -10.99
CA GLN A 13 16.52 18.82 -12.10
C GLN A 13 16.43 20.35 -12.14
N SER A 14 16.17 21.00 -10.99
CA SER A 14 16.10 22.47 -10.92
C SER A 14 17.40 23.09 -11.45
N VAL A 15 18.54 22.68 -10.94
CA VAL A 15 19.86 23.19 -11.40
C VAL A 15 20.07 22.94 -12.89
N TRP A 16 19.80 21.73 -13.35
CA TRP A 16 19.98 21.36 -14.77
C TRP A 16 19.12 22.20 -15.69
N TYR A 17 17.83 22.36 -15.37
CA TYR A 17 16.91 23.11 -16.23
C TYR A 17 17.23 24.61 -16.24
N THR A 18 17.64 25.19 -15.11
CA THR A 18 18.11 26.58 -15.07
C THR A 18 19.31 26.79 -16.00
N GLN A 19 20.34 25.95 -15.91
CA GLN A 19 21.53 26.00 -16.77
C GLN A 19 21.18 25.85 -18.26
N GLN A 20 20.21 25.00 -18.61
CA GLN A 20 19.80 24.83 -20.00
C GLN A 20 18.99 26.02 -20.50
N SER A 21 18.15 26.62 -19.63
CA SER A 21 17.41 27.84 -19.96
C SER A 21 18.31 29.02 -20.23
N GLU A 22 19.38 29.20 -19.43
CA GLU A 22 20.41 30.22 -19.63
C GLU A 22 21.16 30.05 -20.97
N ARG A 23 21.22 28.83 -21.51
CA ARG A 23 21.75 28.51 -22.83
C ARG A 23 20.72 28.64 -23.96
N GLY A 24 19.52 29.15 -23.67
CA GLY A 24 18.45 29.32 -24.66
C GLY A 24 17.72 28.03 -25.07
N ILE A 25 17.95 26.91 -24.34
CA ILE A 25 17.28 25.63 -24.67
C ILE A 25 15.92 25.57 -23.97
N LYS A 26 14.85 25.76 -24.75
CA LYS A 26 13.46 25.81 -24.24
C LYS A 26 12.94 24.48 -23.74
N TYR A 27 13.34 23.36 -24.34
CA TYR A 27 12.89 21.99 -23.97
C TYR A 27 14.09 21.05 -23.75
N PRO A 28 14.80 21.17 -22.62
CA PRO A 28 16.00 20.40 -22.38
C PRO A 28 15.68 18.93 -22.12
N LYS A 29 16.46 18.04 -22.72
CA LYS A 29 16.44 16.61 -22.40
C LYS A 29 17.01 16.38 -21.00
N SER A 30 16.55 15.33 -20.34
CA SER A 30 17.08 14.91 -19.05
C SER A 30 18.57 14.55 -19.13
N SER A 31 19.39 15.05 -18.20
CA SER A 31 20.82 14.75 -18.18
C SER A 31 21.06 13.27 -17.81
N LYS A 32 22.24 12.76 -18.20
CA LYS A 32 22.69 11.40 -17.81
C LYS A 32 22.70 11.22 -16.29
N HIS A 33 23.00 12.28 -15.53
CA HIS A 33 22.98 12.24 -14.07
C HIS A 33 21.56 12.06 -13.52
N ILE A 34 20.59 12.82 -14.03
CA ILE A 34 19.17 12.69 -13.66
C ILE A 34 18.66 11.29 -14.00
N GLN A 35 18.95 10.77 -15.19
CA GLN A 35 18.57 9.42 -15.59
C GLN A 35 19.17 8.34 -14.66
N ARG A 36 20.42 8.53 -14.23
CA ARG A 36 21.09 7.64 -13.26
C ARG A 36 20.40 7.65 -11.89
N LEU A 37 19.96 8.82 -11.41
CA LEU A 37 19.21 8.94 -10.16
C LEU A 37 17.86 8.22 -10.24
N TYR A 38 17.13 8.38 -11.33
CA TYR A 38 15.88 7.63 -11.55
C TYR A 38 16.10 6.13 -11.56
N ARG A 39 17.13 5.65 -12.23
CA ARG A 39 17.49 4.22 -12.27
C ARG A 39 17.86 3.71 -10.88
N LYS A 40 18.66 4.45 -10.10
CA LYS A 40 18.97 4.10 -8.70
C LYS A 40 17.71 4.01 -7.85
N LYS A 41 16.79 4.98 -7.97
CA LYS A 41 15.49 4.94 -7.28
C LYS A 41 14.70 3.68 -7.64
N GLN A 42 14.57 3.37 -8.93
CA GLN A 42 13.81 2.20 -9.40
C GLN A 42 14.42 0.89 -8.88
N ASN A 43 15.74 0.76 -8.92
CA ASN A 43 16.43 -0.43 -8.41
C ASN A 43 16.25 -0.59 -6.91
N ALA A 44 16.38 0.49 -6.13
CA ALA A 44 16.18 0.46 -4.69
C ALA A 44 14.73 0.08 -4.31
N VAL A 45 13.73 0.61 -5.03
CA VAL A 45 12.33 0.23 -4.83
C VAL A 45 12.10 -1.23 -5.19
N LYS A 46 12.66 -1.69 -6.32
CA LYS A 46 12.54 -3.08 -6.77
C LYS A 46 13.15 -4.05 -5.76
N ASP A 47 14.36 -3.76 -5.26
CA ASP A 47 15.03 -4.57 -4.24
C ASP A 47 14.19 -4.66 -2.95
N TYR A 48 13.68 -3.52 -2.47
CA TYR A 48 12.81 -3.49 -1.31
C TYR A 48 11.54 -4.34 -1.49
N LEU A 49 10.88 -4.24 -2.65
CA LEU A 49 9.71 -5.05 -2.94
C LEU A 49 10.04 -6.55 -2.99
N HIS A 50 11.19 -6.93 -3.55
CA HIS A 50 11.63 -8.32 -3.55
C HIS A 50 11.84 -8.86 -2.14
N LYS A 51 12.44 -8.08 -1.25
CA LYS A 51 12.67 -8.46 0.15
C LYS A 51 11.36 -8.61 0.92
N VAL A 52 10.48 -7.61 0.85
CA VAL A 52 9.19 -7.64 1.55
C VAL A 52 8.31 -8.79 1.07
N THR A 53 8.18 -8.96 -0.24
CA THR A 53 7.33 -10.03 -0.80
C THR A 53 7.90 -11.43 -0.56
N ARG A 54 9.22 -11.58 -0.50
CA ARG A 54 9.87 -12.82 -0.12
C ARG A 54 9.60 -13.14 1.35
N TRP A 55 9.86 -12.18 2.22
CA TRP A 55 9.59 -12.34 3.65
C TRP A 55 8.13 -12.73 3.90
N LEU A 56 7.16 -12.05 3.28
CA LEU A 56 5.75 -12.34 3.45
C LEU A 56 5.38 -13.74 2.95
N ALA A 57 5.91 -14.17 1.81
CA ALA A 57 5.64 -15.52 1.28
C ALA A 57 6.24 -16.62 2.18
N GLU A 58 7.46 -16.42 2.70
CA GLU A 58 8.09 -17.32 3.66
C GLU A 58 7.33 -17.37 4.99
N TYR A 59 6.86 -16.21 5.47
CA TYR A 59 6.02 -16.12 6.66
C TYR A 59 4.71 -16.90 6.47
N CYS A 60 4.00 -16.67 5.35
CA CYS A 60 2.76 -17.38 5.06
C CYS A 60 2.96 -18.90 5.01
N ARG A 61 4.07 -19.38 4.44
CA ARG A 61 4.43 -20.80 4.43
C ARG A 61 4.67 -21.34 5.83
N LYS A 62 5.42 -20.58 6.66
CA LYS A 62 5.77 -20.99 8.03
C LYS A 62 4.53 -21.10 8.94
N GLU A 63 3.60 -20.16 8.80
CA GLU A 63 2.37 -20.09 9.61
C GLU A 63 1.19 -20.88 8.99
N ASP A 64 1.44 -21.76 8.01
CA ASP A 64 0.41 -22.55 7.29
C ASP A 64 -0.78 -21.70 6.80
N ILE A 65 -0.49 -20.50 6.32
CA ILE A 65 -1.51 -19.61 5.75
C ILE A 65 -1.92 -20.11 4.37
N ARG A 66 -3.19 -20.45 4.20
CA ARG A 66 -3.71 -21.08 2.99
C ARG A 66 -4.11 -20.11 1.88
N CYS A 67 -4.34 -18.85 2.18
CA CYS A 67 -4.59 -17.82 1.18
C CYS A 67 -4.25 -16.44 1.72
N VAL A 68 -3.89 -15.53 0.81
CA VAL A 68 -3.64 -14.12 1.13
C VAL A 68 -4.67 -13.27 0.40
N VAL A 69 -5.40 -12.45 1.15
CA VAL A 69 -6.40 -11.52 0.60
C VAL A 69 -5.83 -10.10 0.64
N VAL A 70 -5.83 -9.42 -0.50
CA VAL A 70 -5.37 -8.03 -0.61
C VAL A 70 -6.46 -7.14 -1.19
N GLY A 71 -6.47 -5.88 -0.82
CA GLY A 71 -7.37 -4.89 -1.40
C GLY A 71 -7.10 -4.65 -2.89
N ASP A 72 -8.14 -4.55 -3.70
CA ASP A 72 -8.02 -4.21 -5.12
C ASP A 72 -8.05 -2.69 -5.31
N ILE A 73 -6.88 -2.11 -5.42
CA ILE A 73 -6.69 -0.66 -5.57
C ILE A 73 -6.74 -0.16 -7.02
N ARG A 74 -7.08 -1.02 -8.01
CA ARG A 74 -7.08 -0.62 -9.43
C ARG A 74 -7.96 0.59 -9.71
N ASN A 75 -9.07 0.74 -9.00
CA ASN A 75 -10.04 1.82 -9.16
C ASN A 75 -9.81 3.03 -8.25
N ILE A 76 -8.87 2.96 -7.31
CA ILE A 76 -8.62 4.04 -6.34
C ILE A 76 -8.19 5.37 -7.00
N ARG A 77 -7.75 5.29 -8.27
CA ARG A 77 -7.25 6.42 -9.06
C ARG A 77 -8.32 7.09 -9.93
N LYS A 78 -9.47 6.45 -10.16
CA LYS A 78 -10.41 6.90 -11.20
C LYS A 78 -11.36 8.01 -10.77
N GLU A 79 -11.62 8.19 -9.46
CA GLU A 79 -12.73 9.03 -9.03
C GLU A 79 -12.42 10.00 -7.86
N LYS A 80 -11.16 10.08 -7.40
CA LYS A 80 -10.83 10.92 -6.24
C LYS A 80 -9.65 11.82 -6.54
N ASP A 81 -9.92 13.11 -6.70
CA ASP A 81 -8.88 14.14 -6.57
C ASP A 81 -8.61 14.37 -5.08
N MET A 82 -7.51 13.83 -4.58
CA MET A 82 -7.05 14.01 -3.20
C MET A 82 -5.98 15.11 -3.08
N GLY A 83 -5.91 15.97 -4.08
CA GLY A 83 -4.93 17.04 -4.19
C GLY A 83 -3.56 16.57 -4.74
N HIS A 84 -2.85 17.50 -5.38
CA HIS A 84 -1.63 17.24 -6.16
C HIS A 84 -0.56 16.40 -5.44
N LYS A 85 -0.26 16.71 -4.17
CA LYS A 85 0.77 15.98 -3.40
C LYS A 85 0.38 14.53 -3.09
N THR A 86 -0.89 14.27 -2.80
CA THR A 86 -1.39 12.94 -2.49
C THR A 86 -1.51 12.09 -3.74
N ASN A 87 -2.02 12.68 -4.81
CA ASN A 87 -2.10 12.04 -6.13
C ASN A 87 -0.70 11.66 -6.64
N GLN A 88 0.30 12.53 -6.52
CA GLN A 88 1.68 12.22 -6.89
C GLN A 88 2.24 11.03 -6.11
N LYS A 89 1.95 10.93 -4.80
CA LYS A 89 2.37 9.77 -3.98
C LYS A 89 1.69 8.49 -4.41
N LEU A 90 0.37 8.52 -4.64
CA LEU A 90 -0.40 7.35 -5.10
C LEU A 90 0.07 6.87 -6.47
N HIS A 91 0.36 7.80 -7.40
CA HIS A 91 0.90 7.45 -8.72
C HIS A 91 2.33 6.89 -8.66
N SER A 92 3.11 7.25 -7.64
CA SER A 92 4.49 6.78 -7.49
C SER A 92 4.61 5.38 -6.89
N LEU A 93 3.55 4.87 -6.24
CA LEU A 93 3.58 3.56 -5.59
C LEU A 93 3.44 2.43 -6.63
N PRO A 94 4.40 1.49 -6.68
CA PRO A 94 4.43 0.44 -7.69
C PRO A 94 3.53 -0.77 -7.33
N TYR A 95 2.24 -0.52 -7.05
CA TYR A 95 1.29 -1.55 -6.62
C TYR A 95 1.21 -2.77 -7.55
N ASN A 96 1.18 -2.54 -8.86
CA ASN A 96 1.17 -3.65 -9.82
C ASN A 96 2.41 -4.55 -9.69
N LYS A 97 3.60 -3.93 -9.47
CA LYS A 97 4.83 -4.70 -9.24
C LYS A 97 4.75 -5.49 -7.93
N LEU A 98 4.22 -4.87 -6.88
CA LEU A 98 4.01 -5.55 -5.59
C LEU A 98 3.10 -6.76 -5.75
N TYR A 99 1.94 -6.61 -6.41
CA TYR A 99 1.00 -7.73 -6.64
C TYR A 99 1.64 -8.85 -7.47
N ILE A 100 2.29 -8.53 -8.59
CA ILE A 100 2.94 -9.52 -9.42
C ILE A 100 4.02 -10.28 -8.63
N MET A 101 4.86 -9.54 -7.87
CA MET A 101 5.93 -10.16 -7.09
C MET A 101 5.41 -11.02 -5.94
N LEU A 102 4.31 -10.61 -5.31
CA LEU A 102 3.69 -11.36 -4.24
C LEU A 102 3.01 -12.62 -4.79
N GLU A 103 2.24 -12.47 -5.88
CA GLU A 103 1.49 -13.55 -6.51
C GLU A 103 2.40 -14.72 -6.94
N TYR A 104 3.48 -14.45 -7.70
CA TYR A 104 4.34 -15.54 -8.15
C TYR A 104 5.11 -16.20 -6.99
N LYS A 105 5.48 -15.43 -5.94
CA LYS A 105 6.19 -16.01 -4.79
C LYS A 105 5.28 -16.86 -3.90
N LEU A 106 4.05 -16.43 -3.67
CA LEU A 106 3.05 -17.22 -2.97
C LEU A 106 2.70 -18.49 -3.74
N LYS A 107 2.62 -18.39 -5.08
CA LYS A 107 2.37 -19.54 -5.96
C LYS A 107 3.41 -20.63 -5.82
N LEU A 108 4.68 -20.30 -5.52
CA LEU A 108 5.73 -21.30 -5.25
C LEU A 108 5.40 -22.20 -4.05
N TYR A 109 4.56 -21.73 -3.13
CA TYR A 109 4.10 -22.46 -1.95
C TYR A 109 2.64 -22.93 -2.05
N GLY A 110 2.03 -22.82 -3.25
CA GLY A 110 0.63 -23.20 -3.45
C GLY A 110 -0.37 -22.26 -2.78
N ILE A 111 0.05 -21.04 -2.37
CA ILE A 111 -0.79 -20.09 -1.66
C ILE A 111 -1.41 -19.11 -2.68
N PRO A 112 -2.74 -19.08 -2.87
CA PRO A 112 -3.40 -18.14 -3.77
C PRO A 112 -3.40 -16.72 -3.21
N LEU A 113 -3.21 -15.72 -4.10
CA LEU A 113 -3.41 -14.31 -3.84
C LEU A 113 -4.76 -13.87 -4.39
N ILE A 114 -5.64 -13.41 -3.51
CA ILE A 114 -7.00 -13.01 -3.85
C ILE A 114 -7.12 -11.50 -3.75
N LYS A 115 -7.66 -10.85 -4.79
CA LYS A 115 -7.93 -9.42 -4.80
C LYS A 115 -9.39 -9.18 -4.43
N GLN A 116 -9.61 -8.42 -3.37
CA GLN A 116 -10.93 -8.07 -2.85
C GLN A 116 -11.19 -6.57 -3.01
N GLU A 117 -12.35 -6.21 -3.49
CA GLU A 117 -12.81 -4.83 -3.53
C GLU A 117 -12.89 -4.27 -2.10
N GLU A 118 -12.37 -3.05 -1.89
CA GLU A 118 -12.11 -2.48 -0.56
C GLU A 118 -13.00 -1.29 -0.16
N SER A 119 -14.11 -1.01 -0.85
CA SER A 119 -15.01 0.08 -0.46
C SER A 119 -15.47 -0.07 0.99
N TYR A 120 -15.43 1.04 1.71
CA TYR A 120 -15.83 1.17 3.11
C TYR A 120 -15.00 0.41 4.15
N THR A 121 -14.01 -0.40 3.75
CA THR A 121 -13.22 -1.22 4.68
C THR A 121 -12.45 -0.40 5.71
N SER A 122 -12.03 0.82 5.37
CA SER A 122 -11.33 1.73 6.29
C SER A 122 -12.26 2.57 7.17
N GLN A 123 -13.57 2.51 6.94
CA GLN A 123 -14.57 3.33 7.63
C GLN A 123 -15.48 2.52 8.54
N CYS A 124 -15.71 1.25 8.21
CA CYS A 124 -16.56 0.38 9.03
C CYS A 124 -15.85 -0.07 10.31
N SER A 125 -16.60 -0.16 11.40
CA SER A 125 -16.13 -0.78 12.64
C SER A 125 -15.77 -2.26 12.40
N PRO A 126 -14.70 -2.79 13.01
CA PRO A 126 -14.42 -4.23 12.98
C PRO A 126 -15.52 -5.04 13.67
N LEU A 127 -16.34 -4.40 14.50
CA LEU A 127 -17.47 -5.00 15.24
C LEU A 127 -18.82 -4.86 14.51
N SER A 128 -18.89 -4.09 13.40
CA SER A 128 -20.14 -3.94 12.65
C SER A 128 -20.62 -5.29 12.08
N PRO A 129 -21.91 -5.50 11.86
CA PRO A 129 -22.44 -6.76 11.31
C PRO A 129 -21.86 -7.08 9.93
N GLU A 130 -21.64 -6.06 9.10
CA GLU A 130 -21.07 -6.20 7.74
C GLU A 130 -20.21 -4.98 7.36
N VAL A 131 -19.46 -5.11 6.28
CA VAL A 131 -18.67 -4.01 5.69
C VAL A 131 -19.45 -3.43 4.52
N SER A 132 -20.24 -2.38 4.79
CA SER A 132 -21.09 -1.72 3.79
C SER A 132 -21.17 -0.21 4.04
N LYS A 133 -21.77 0.52 3.08
CA LYS A 133 -22.04 1.96 3.20
C LYS A 133 -22.86 2.29 4.44
N ARG A 134 -23.78 1.40 4.83
CA ARG A 134 -24.69 1.58 5.97
C ARG A 134 -23.94 1.73 7.30
N TYR A 135 -22.82 1.02 7.46
CA TYR A 135 -22.02 0.98 8.69
C TYR A 135 -20.71 1.77 8.57
N ALA A 136 -20.56 2.56 7.51
CA ALA A 136 -19.35 3.35 7.28
C ALA A 136 -19.39 4.66 8.07
N GLU A 137 -18.49 4.82 9.05
CA GLU A 137 -18.34 6.00 9.88
C GLU A 137 -16.91 6.56 9.78
N ALA A 138 -16.72 7.59 8.95
CA ALA A 138 -15.43 8.22 8.76
C ALA A 138 -14.89 8.90 10.04
N SER A 139 -15.79 9.34 10.94
CA SER A 139 -15.47 9.97 12.23
C SER A 139 -14.68 9.08 13.19
N ASN A 140 -14.76 7.76 13.03
CA ASN A 140 -14.00 6.80 13.85
C ASN A 140 -12.49 6.82 13.58
N ARG A 141 -12.05 7.40 12.46
CA ARG A 141 -10.63 7.71 12.19
C ARG A 141 -10.26 9.09 12.70
N LYS A 142 -10.13 9.26 14.02
CA LYS A 142 -9.85 10.54 14.67
C LYS A 142 -8.44 11.07 14.40
N GLU A 143 -7.48 10.16 14.35
CA GLU A 143 -6.06 10.48 14.13
C GLU A 143 -5.45 9.55 13.08
N ARG A 144 -4.32 9.96 12.51
CA ARG A 144 -3.59 9.12 11.54
C ARG A 144 -3.13 7.83 12.22
N GLY A 145 -3.51 6.68 11.65
CA GLY A 145 -3.15 5.36 12.16
C GLY A 145 -4.03 4.85 13.30
N MET A 146 -5.00 5.66 13.79
CA MET A 146 -5.89 5.28 14.89
C MET A 146 -7.34 5.20 14.44
N TYR A 147 -8.00 4.14 14.82
CA TYR A 147 -9.43 3.91 14.67
C TYR A 147 -10.06 3.70 16.05
N VAL A 148 -11.14 4.42 16.36
CA VAL A 148 -11.80 4.37 17.68
C VAL A 148 -13.26 4.01 17.48
N THR A 149 -13.72 2.95 18.13
CA THR A 149 -15.13 2.56 18.20
C THR A 149 -15.43 1.98 19.57
N ASP A 150 -16.61 2.28 20.11
CA ASP A 150 -17.08 1.82 21.44
C ASP A 150 -16.05 2.06 22.57
N GLY A 151 -15.35 3.21 22.51
CA GLY A 151 -14.31 3.55 23.48
C GLY A 151 -12.98 2.77 23.33
N VAL A 152 -12.92 1.82 22.41
CA VAL A 152 -11.72 1.00 22.16
C VAL A 152 -10.89 1.56 21.01
N ARG A 153 -9.57 1.58 21.19
CA ARG A 153 -8.59 2.03 20.20
C ARG A 153 -8.00 0.85 19.45
N TYR A 154 -8.00 0.94 18.12
CA TYR A 154 -7.43 -0.03 17.20
C TYR A 154 -6.42 0.63 16.27
N ASN A 155 -5.51 -0.15 15.70
CA ASN A 155 -4.70 0.32 14.58
C ASN A 155 -5.57 0.41 13.32
N ALA A 156 -5.61 1.58 12.68
CA ALA A 156 -6.49 1.86 11.53
C ALA A 156 -6.16 1.01 10.30
N ASP A 157 -4.88 0.67 10.09
CA ASP A 157 -4.46 -0.15 8.96
C ASP A 157 -4.81 -1.63 9.20
N ALA A 158 -4.69 -2.10 10.45
CA ALA A 158 -5.14 -3.43 10.86
C ALA A 158 -6.66 -3.58 10.71
N VAL A 159 -7.45 -2.56 11.10
CA VAL A 159 -8.92 -2.55 10.89
C VAL A 159 -9.25 -2.62 9.40
N GLY A 160 -8.56 -1.85 8.56
CA GLY A 160 -8.75 -1.90 7.11
C GLY A 160 -8.49 -3.29 6.53
N ALA A 161 -7.35 -3.89 6.87
CA ALA A 161 -6.99 -5.25 6.43
C ALA A 161 -7.98 -6.32 6.92
N PHE A 162 -8.41 -6.22 8.18
CA PHE A 162 -9.42 -7.11 8.78
C PHE A 162 -10.76 -7.01 8.05
N ASN A 163 -11.21 -5.81 7.74
CA ASN A 163 -12.47 -5.61 7.01
C ASN A 163 -12.39 -6.07 5.54
N ILE A 164 -11.23 -5.99 4.89
CA ILE A 164 -11.00 -6.61 3.57
C ILE A 164 -11.20 -8.14 3.67
N LEU A 165 -10.63 -8.77 4.69
CA LEU A 165 -10.80 -10.21 4.93
C LEU A 165 -12.26 -10.56 5.23
N ARG A 166 -12.95 -9.81 6.10
CA ARG A 166 -14.39 -10.02 6.41
C ARG A 166 -15.24 -9.95 5.15
N LYS A 167 -14.99 -8.95 4.30
CA LYS A 167 -15.71 -8.78 3.04
C LYS A 167 -15.53 -9.97 2.09
N TYR A 168 -14.28 -10.46 1.99
CA TYR A 168 -13.98 -11.67 1.22
C TYR A 168 -14.71 -12.91 1.78
N LEU A 169 -14.68 -13.11 3.09
CA LEU A 169 -15.33 -14.25 3.73
C LEU A 169 -16.86 -14.22 3.53
N SER A 170 -17.47 -13.05 3.64
CA SER A 170 -18.90 -12.86 3.38
C SER A 170 -19.26 -13.23 1.93
N VAL A 171 -18.50 -12.74 0.94
CA VAL A 171 -18.75 -13.03 -0.49
C VAL A 171 -18.50 -14.50 -0.82
N SER A 172 -17.52 -15.13 -0.18
CA SER A 172 -17.18 -16.54 -0.42
C SER A 172 -18.05 -17.55 0.34
N GLY A 173 -19.02 -17.10 1.13
CA GLY A 173 -19.87 -17.96 1.96
C GLY A 173 -19.13 -18.67 3.11
N LYS A 174 -17.87 -18.28 3.38
CA LYS A 174 -17.02 -18.83 4.42
C LYS A 174 -17.15 -17.98 5.69
N GLN A 175 -18.23 -18.12 6.40
CA GLN A 175 -18.36 -17.48 7.71
C GLN A 175 -17.36 -18.14 8.68
N LYS A 176 -16.46 -17.32 9.25
CA LYS A 176 -15.56 -17.69 10.34
C LYS A 176 -15.66 -16.61 11.41
N GLU A 177 -15.74 -17.02 12.67
CA GLU A 177 -15.50 -16.09 13.77
C GLU A 177 -14.06 -15.57 13.69
N LEU A 178 -13.93 -14.26 13.57
CA LEU A 178 -12.65 -13.56 13.52
C LEU A 178 -12.47 -12.81 14.84
N SER A 179 -11.36 -13.02 15.52
CA SER A 179 -11.01 -12.27 16.72
C SER A 179 -10.57 -10.85 16.36
N VAL A 180 -11.10 -9.87 17.10
CA VAL A 180 -10.71 -8.45 16.98
C VAL A 180 -9.61 -8.05 17.97
N THR A 181 -9.22 -8.95 18.87
CA THR A 181 -8.30 -8.66 19.98
C THR A 181 -6.93 -8.23 19.48
N GLU A 182 -6.46 -8.86 18.40
CA GLU A 182 -5.14 -8.61 17.82
C GLU A 182 -5.05 -7.28 17.05
N LEU A 183 -6.20 -6.64 16.73
CA LEU A 183 -6.22 -5.37 16.00
C LEU A 183 -5.74 -4.18 16.84
N LYS A 184 -5.62 -4.36 18.16
CA LYS A 184 -5.17 -3.31 19.08
C LYS A 184 -3.66 -3.08 19.01
N LYS A 185 -2.89 -4.13 18.68
CA LYS A 185 -1.44 -4.11 18.67
C LYS A 185 -0.92 -4.63 17.34
N THR A 186 0.02 -3.92 16.75
CA THR A 186 0.67 -4.32 15.50
C THR A 186 2.16 -4.48 15.73
N ASP A 187 2.74 -5.53 15.17
CA ASP A 187 4.17 -5.76 15.20
C ASP A 187 4.86 -4.99 14.06
N ILE A 188 5.99 -4.38 14.37
CA ILE A 188 6.85 -3.72 13.39
C ILE A 188 7.93 -4.69 12.96
N ILE A 189 7.85 -5.16 11.72
CA ILE A 189 8.84 -6.07 11.15
C ILE A 189 9.81 -5.28 10.30
N LYS A 190 11.10 -5.34 10.66
CA LYS A 190 12.17 -4.77 9.86
C LYS A 190 12.68 -5.84 8.90
N VAL A 191 12.35 -5.71 7.64
CA VAL A 191 12.94 -6.56 6.60
C VAL A 191 14.35 -6.04 6.34
N ALA A 192 15.36 -6.90 6.54
CA ALA A 192 16.77 -6.53 6.40
C ALA A 192 17.06 -5.88 5.04
N ALA A 193 17.88 -4.82 5.08
CA ALA A 193 18.31 -4.08 3.91
C ALA A 193 19.24 -4.91 3.01
#